data_b373c9dbc9619550ffb805979a60717e
#
_entry.id   b373c9dbc9619550ffb805979a60717e
#
_cell.length_a   1.000
_cell.length_b   1.000
_cell.length_c   1.000
_cell.angle_alpha   90.00
_cell.angle_beta   90.00
_cell.angle_gamma   90.00
#
_symmetry.space_group_name_H-M   'P 1'
#
loop_
_entity.id
_entity.type
_entity.pdbx_description
1 polymer ?
#
loop_
_entity_poly.entity_id
_entity_poly.type
_entity_poly.pdbx_seq_one_letter_code
_entity_poly.pdbx_strand_id
1 'polypeptide(L)'
;MLAVFEKSIGKPPAELNLPSTGSKKSKSRQEIAEIFQILWPETILCNISNGNFMGLSHENESPLHPRSIVVMDDIFCMFIGTLENICELKRHYGLSRQATEAMVLIEAYKVLRDRAPYPPDQVVKDLQGKFAFILFDAKSHTLFAARDCDGGVDLNWGIAGDGSLICSNDSNLMKEACGISCAPFPPGCMFMNGTGLMSFVHPLHKVRAIVHEDDDRQIGGVSFQVDLYTRLPSIPRSGSAANWADATAVEAE
;
A
#
# COMPACT_ATOMS: atom_id res chain seq x y z
N MET A 1 1.52 -13.40 -2.52
CA MET A 1 0.52 -12.44 -2.02
C MET A 1 -0.03 -11.64 -3.21
N LEU A 2 -1.33 -11.47 -3.25
CA LEU A 2 -2.02 -10.67 -4.28
C LEU A 2 -3.19 -9.93 -3.64
N ALA A 3 -3.33 -8.63 -3.90
CA ALA A 3 -4.49 -7.83 -3.56
C ALA A 3 -5.00 -7.10 -4.79
N VAL A 4 -6.31 -7.12 -4.99
CA VAL A 4 -6.95 -6.48 -6.14
C VAL A 4 -8.14 -5.66 -5.66
N PHE A 5 -8.13 -4.38 -6.00
CA PHE A 5 -9.16 -3.42 -5.62
C PHE A 5 -9.69 -2.67 -6.84
N GLU A 6 -11.00 -2.49 -6.89
CA GLU A 6 -11.61 -1.69 -7.94
C GLU A 6 -11.10 -0.25 -7.94
N LYS A 7 -11.16 0.40 -9.09
CA LYS A 7 -10.67 1.78 -9.30
C LYS A 7 -11.26 2.79 -8.32
N SER A 8 -12.49 2.60 -7.89
CA SER A 8 -13.18 3.50 -6.95
C SER A 8 -12.55 3.48 -5.55
N ILE A 9 -11.99 2.34 -5.14
CA ILE A 9 -11.29 2.13 -3.86
C ILE A 9 -9.80 2.43 -4.01
N GLY A 10 -9.14 1.81 -4.99
CA GLY A 10 -7.69 1.85 -5.12
C GLY A 10 -7.15 3.25 -5.34
N LYS A 11 -7.80 4.05 -6.19
CA LYS A 11 -7.39 5.43 -6.55
C LYS A 11 -5.87 5.58 -6.69
N PRO A 12 -5.21 4.73 -7.52
CA PRO A 12 -3.76 4.76 -7.66
C PRO A 12 -3.28 6.09 -8.22
N PRO A 13 -2.00 6.46 -8.04
CA PRO A 13 -1.42 7.61 -8.71
C PRO A 13 -1.62 7.54 -10.22
N ALA A 14 -1.97 8.67 -10.83
CA ALA A 14 -2.25 8.74 -12.27
C ALA A 14 -1.05 8.31 -13.13
N GLU A 15 0.14 8.51 -12.61
CA GLU A 15 1.42 8.18 -13.24
C GLU A 15 1.65 6.67 -13.42
N LEU A 16 0.92 5.81 -12.67
CA LEU A 16 0.91 4.36 -12.90
C LEU A 16 0.16 3.98 -14.17
N ASN A 17 -0.77 4.83 -14.62
CA ASN A 17 -1.60 4.56 -15.81
C ASN A 17 -0.85 4.96 -17.08
N LEU A 18 0.10 4.14 -17.49
CA LEU A 18 0.87 4.38 -18.72
C LEU A 18 0.07 3.94 -19.95
N PRO A 19 0.12 4.71 -21.05
CA PRO A 19 -0.51 4.30 -22.29
C PRO A 19 0.18 3.06 -22.82
N SER A 20 -0.55 1.95 -22.98
CA SER A 20 -0.03 0.73 -23.59
C SER A 20 0.18 0.96 -25.08
N THR A 21 1.42 1.08 -25.52
CA THR A 21 1.80 1.23 -26.94
C THR A 21 1.92 -0.11 -27.69
N GLY A 22 1.64 -1.23 -27.03
CA GLY A 22 1.80 -2.57 -27.59
C GLY A 22 0.62 -3.51 -27.35
N SER A 23 0.53 -4.59 -28.11
CA SER A 23 -0.58 -5.54 -28.19
C SER A 23 -0.82 -6.46 -26.98
N LYS A 24 -0.16 -6.26 -25.86
CA LYS A 24 -0.50 -6.96 -24.61
C LYS A 24 -1.61 -6.18 -23.88
N LYS A 25 -2.85 -6.62 -24.07
CA LYS A 25 -3.98 -6.20 -23.25
C LYS A 25 -3.67 -6.51 -21.79
N SER A 26 -3.68 -5.52 -20.93
CA SER A 26 -3.71 -5.72 -19.49
C SER A 26 -5.00 -6.50 -19.13
N LYS A 27 -4.86 -7.43 -18.18
CA LYS A 27 -5.92 -8.39 -17.84
C LYS A 27 -6.98 -7.76 -16.92
N SER A 28 -8.16 -8.34 -16.91
CA SER A 28 -9.23 -7.98 -15.96
C SER A 28 -9.00 -8.60 -14.59
N ARG A 29 -9.70 -8.10 -13.55
CA ARG A 29 -9.64 -8.66 -12.18
C ARG A 29 -9.92 -10.17 -12.13
N GLN A 30 -10.91 -10.64 -12.89
CA GLN A 30 -11.28 -12.05 -12.93
C GLN A 30 -10.18 -12.91 -13.53
N GLU A 31 -9.62 -12.49 -14.66
CA GLU A 31 -8.50 -13.19 -15.29
C GLU A 31 -7.28 -13.25 -14.37
N ILE A 32 -7.03 -12.20 -13.59
CA ILE A 32 -5.92 -12.15 -12.63
C ILE A 32 -6.16 -13.11 -11.47
N ALA A 33 -7.39 -13.19 -10.96
CA ALA A 33 -7.75 -14.16 -9.92
C ALA A 33 -7.57 -15.60 -10.38
N GLU A 34 -8.00 -15.92 -11.60
CA GLU A 34 -7.83 -17.23 -12.21
C GLU A 34 -6.35 -17.59 -12.40
N ILE A 35 -5.54 -16.67 -12.91
CA ILE A 35 -4.10 -16.88 -13.06
C ILE A 35 -3.45 -17.13 -11.72
N PHE A 36 -3.81 -16.35 -10.69
CA PHE A 36 -3.28 -16.52 -9.35
C PHE A 36 -3.60 -17.90 -8.78
N GLN A 37 -4.82 -18.39 -8.96
CA GLN A 37 -5.23 -19.74 -8.54
C GLN A 37 -4.55 -20.86 -9.34
N ILE A 38 -4.31 -20.65 -10.62
CA ILE A 38 -3.60 -21.62 -11.47
C ILE A 38 -2.12 -21.71 -11.05
N LEU A 39 -1.48 -20.56 -10.81
CA LEU A 39 -0.07 -20.51 -10.39
C LEU A 39 0.15 -21.07 -8.99
N TRP A 40 -0.81 -20.85 -8.09
CA TRP A 40 -0.75 -21.27 -6.69
C TRP A 40 -2.06 -21.93 -6.25
N PRO A 41 -2.23 -23.25 -6.47
CA PRO A 41 -3.48 -23.96 -6.17
C PRO A 41 -3.86 -23.94 -4.69
N GLU A 42 -2.86 -23.93 -3.78
CA GLU A 42 -3.07 -23.87 -2.33
C GLU A 42 -3.10 -22.42 -1.81
N THR A 43 -4.02 -21.63 -2.35
CA THR A 43 -4.15 -20.22 -2.00
C THR A 43 -5.32 -19.96 -1.08
N ILE A 44 -5.11 -19.18 -0.04
CA ILE A 44 -6.18 -18.59 0.78
C ILE A 44 -6.68 -17.35 0.05
N LEU A 45 -7.95 -17.37 -0.39
CA LEU A 45 -8.61 -16.21 -1.00
C LEU A 45 -9.65 -15.64 -0.05
N CYS A 46 -9.48 -14.38 0.30
CA CYS A 46 -10.48 -13.58 1.03
C CYS A 46 -11.22 -12.69 0.02
N ASN A 47 -12.44 -13.09 -0.34
CA ASN A 47 -13.30 -12.28 -1.19
C ASN A 47 -13.89 -11.13 -0.37
N ILE A 48 -13.74 -9.93 -0.90
CA ILE A 48 -14.29 -8.70 -0.38
C ILE A 48 -15.44 -8.27 -1.31
N SER A 49 -16.31 -7.40 -0.86
CA SER A 49 -17.42 -6.93 -1.69
C SER A 49 -16.96 -6.36 -3.05
N ASN A 50 -17.85 -6.38 -4.04
CA ASN A 50 -17.65 -5.80 -5.38
C ASN A 50 -16.51 -6.43 -6.22
N GLY A 51 -16.18 -7.70 -6.00
CA GLY A 51 -15.13 -8.38 -6.74
C GLY A 51 -13.69 -7.94 -6.35
N ASN A 52 -13.56 -7.25 -5.24
CA ASN A 52 -12.27 -7.03 -4.59
C ASN A 52 -11.86 -8.31 -3.86
N PHE A 53 -10.58 -8.59 -3.83
CA PHE A 53 -10.08 -9.75 -3.11
C PHE A 53 -8.63 -9.58 -2.65
N MET A 54 -8.29 -10.35 -1.62
CA MET A 54 -6.93 -10.54 -1.16
C MET A 54 -6.60 -12.02 -1.16
N GLY A 55 -5.46 -12.40 -1.71
CA GLY A 55 -5.01 -13.78 -1.83
C GLY A 55 -3.60 -13.97 -1.27
N LEU A 56 -3.42 -15.06 -0.53
CA LEU A 56 -2.14 -15.45 0.04
C LEU A 56 -1.83 -16.90 -0.32
N SER A 57 -0.62 -17.13 -0.83
CA SER A 57 -0.03 -18.46 -0.97
C SER A 57 1.18 -18.57 -0.06
N HIS A 58 1.30 -19.70 0.63
CA HIS A 58 2.49 -20.05 1.42
C HIS A 58 3.55 -20.81 0.61
N GLU A 59 3.25 -21.08 -0.65
CA GLU A 59 4.17 -21.76 -1.55
C GLU A 59 5.42 -20.89 -1.78
N ASN A 60 6.60 -21.49 -1.71
CA ASN A 60 7.89 -20.79 -1.79
C ASN A 60 8.06 -19.65 -0.77
N GLU A 61 7.44 -19.76 0.39
CA GLU A 61 7.58 -18.78 1.46
C GLU A 61 9.00 -18.82 2.05
N SER A 62 9.64 -17.67 2.11
CA SER A 62 10.93 -17.53 2.77
C SER A 62 10.75 -17.46 4.29
N PRO A 63 11.49 -18.24 5.09
CA PRO A 63 11.46 -18.09 6.55
C PRO A 63 11.85 -16.70 7.05
N LEU A 64 12.61 -15.95 6.24
CA LEU A 64 13.03 -14.58 6.56
C LEU A 64 11.89 -13.56 6.34
N HIS A 65 10.91 -13.90 5.52
CA HIS A 65 9.79 -13.03 5.16
C HIS A 65 8.47 -13.82 5.24
N PRO A 66 8.06 -14.22 6.46
CA PRO A 66 6.80 -14.92 6.65
C PRO A 66 5.63 -14.06 6.19
N ARG A 67 4.59 -14.73 5.71
CA ARG A 67 3.39 -14.09 5.18
C ARG A 67 2.20 -14.41 6.05
N SER A 68 1.36 -13.44 6.28
CA SER A 68 0.11 -13.66 7.01
C SER A 68 -1.04 -12.87 6.41
N ILE A 69 -2.24 -13.43 6.52
CA ILE A 69 -3.50 -12.74 6.23
C ILE A 69 -4.40 -12.88 7.46
N VAL A 70 -4.92 -11.77 7.92
CA VAL A 70 -5.82 -11.70 9.09
C VAL A 70 -7.01 -10.83 8.76
N VAL A 71 -8.18 -11.26 9.20
CA VAL A 71 -9.42 -10.49 9.09
C VAL A 71 -10.00 -10.31 10.49
N MET A 72 -10.16 -9.05 10.91
CA MET A 72 -10.76 -8.67 12.22
C MET A 72 -11.65 -7.44 12.04
N ASP A 73 -12.87 -7.49 12.52
CA ASP A 73 -13.84 -6.36 12.51
C ASP A 73 -14.04 -5.73 11.12
N ASP A 74 -14.13 -6.56 10.07
CA ASP A 74 -14.20 -6.16 8.65
C ASP A 74 -12.94 -5.43 8.14
N ILE A 75 -11.83 -5.55 8.86
CA ILE A 75 -10.51 -5.08 8.44
C ILE A 75 -9.70 -6.28 7.97
N PHE A 76 -9.28 -6.24 6.71
CA PHE A 76 -8.46 -7.24 6.06
C PHE A 76 -7.02 -6.75 6.05
N CYS A 77 -6.08 -7.56 6.52
CA CYS A 77 -4.67 -7.22 6.53
C CYS A 77 -3.82 -8.36 6.00
N MET A 78 -3.04 -8.10 4.97
CA MET A 78 -1.95 -8.96 4.53
C MET A 78 -0.63 -8.32 4.95
N PHE A 79 0.24 -9.13 5.52
CA PHE A 79 1.55 -8.73 6.01
C PHE A 79 2.62 -9.69 5.51
N ILE A 80 3.75 -9.17 5.07
CA ILE A 80 4.95 -9.93 4.72
C ILE A 80 6.13 -9.37 5.50
N GLY A 81 6.95 -10.25 6.06
CA GLY A 81 8.17 -9.88 6.77
C GLY A 81 8.05 -10.03 8.26
N THR A 82 8.91 -9.35 9.00
CA THR A 82 9.01 -9.42 10.46
C THR A 82 9.18 -8.04 11.07
N LEU A 83 8.58 -7.85 12.24
CA LEU A 83 8.79 -6.67 13.07
C LEU A 83 9.76 -6.99 14.20
N GLU A 84 10.87 -6.26 14.26
CA GLU A 84 11.89 -6.41 15.30
C GLU A 84 11.37 -5.97 16.67
N ASN A 85 10.52 -4.95 16.69
CA ASN A 85 9.92 -4.40 17.92
C ASN A 85 8.51 -4.96 18.23
N ILE A 86 8.13 -6.12 17.66
CA ILE A 86 6.79 -6.70 17.83
C ILE A 86 6.38 -6.91 19.29
N CYS A 87 7.33 -7.26 20.17
CA CYS A 87 7.06 -7.46 21.60
C CYS A 87 6.66 -6.16 22.31
N GLU A 88 7.24 -5.03 21.90
CA GLU A 88 6.91 -3.70 22.41
C GLU A 88 5.53 -3.26 21.92
N LEU A 89 5.28 -3.41 20.62
CA LEU A 89 4.00 -3.09 20.01
C LEU A 89 2.84 -3.91 20.60
N LYS A 90 3.03 -5.22 20.82
CA LYS A 90 2.03 -6.06 21.50
C LYS A 90 1.67 -5.54 22.89
N ARG A 91 2.67 -5.09 23.67
CA ARG A 91 2.42 -4.48 24.99
C ARG A 91 1.70 -3.14 24.86
N HIS A 92 2.11 -2.32 23.90
CA HIS A 92 1.52 -1.01 23.66
C HIS A 92 0.02 -1.11 23.32
N TYR A 93 -0.34 -2.05 22.46
CA TYR A 93 -1.74 -2.28 22.05
C TYR A 93 -2.51 -3.27 22.93
N GLY A 94 -1.92 -3.79 24.02
CA GLY A 94 -2.58 -4.73 24.94
C GLY A 94 -2.89 -6.09 24.32
N LEU A 95 -2.09 -6.52 23.36
CA LEU A 95 -2.29 -7.77 22.63
C LEU A 95 -1.64 -8.97 23.32
N SER A 96 -2.19 -10.16 23.07
CA SER A 96 -1.62 -11.41 23.54
C SER A 96 -0.24 -11.68 22.95
N ARG A 97 0.54 -12.55 23.61
CA ARG A 97 1.86 -12.97 23.10
C ARG A 97 1.76 -13.70 21.76
N GLN A 98 0.62 -14.31 21.46
CA GLN A 98 0.39 -15.06 20.22
C GLN A 98 -0.08 -14.16 19.04
N ALA A 99 -0.31 -12.88 19.28
CA ALA A 99 -0.70 -11.96 18.20
C ALA A 99 0.38 -11.93 17.10
N THR A 100 -0.06 -11.89 15.86
CA THR A 100 0.81 -11.78 14.68
C THR A 100 1.07 -10.31 14.33
N GLU A 101 2.01 -10.05 13.44
CA GLU A 101 2.31 -8.71 12.91
C GLU A 101 1.08 -8.06 12.28
N ALA A 102 0.31 -8.84 11.51
CA ALA A 102 -0.93 -8.37 10.90
C ALA A 102 -1.97 -7.94 11.95
N MET A 103 -2.08 -8.66 13.08
CA MET A 103 -2.99 -8.28 14.18
C MET A 103 -2.53 -6.98 14.86
N VAL A 104 -1.22 -6.83 15.09
CA VAL A 104 -0.64 -5.58 15.62
C VAL A 104 -0.98 -4.41 14.71
N LEU A 105 -0.83 -4.60 13.40
CA LEU A 105 -1.10 -3.56 12.42
C LEU A 105 -2.59 -3.17 12.37
N ILE A 106 -3.50 -4.15 12.47
CA ILE A 106 -4.95 -3.87 12.56
C ILE A 106 -5.27 -3.00 13.78
N GLU A 107 -4.70 -3.31 14.95
CA GLU A 107 -4.93 -2.51 16.16
C GLU A 107 -4.29 -1.10 16.04
N ALA A 108 -3.10 -0.99 15.46
CA ALA A 108 -2.48 0.29 15.17
C ALA A 108 -3.35 1.14 14.22
N TYR A 109 -3.90 0.53 13.18
CA TYR A 109 -4.83 1.19 12.27
C TYR A 109 -6.14 1.62 12.96
N LYS A 110 -6.71 0.79 13.86
CA LYS A 110 -7.90 1.17 14.64
C LYS A 110 -7.64 2.43 15.47
N VAL A 111 -6.47 2.52 16.11
CA VAL A 111 -6.09 3.73 16.85
C VAL A 111 -6.02 4.96 15.93
N LEU A 112 -5.48 4.80 14.71
CA LEU A 112 -5.46 5.86 13.69
C LEU A 112 -6.88 6.28 13.31
N ARG A 113 -7.75 5.31 12.99
CA ARG A 113 -9.12 5.55 12.57
C ARG A 113 -9.97 6.21 13.64
N ASP A 114 -9.87 5.74 14.89
CA ASP A 114 -10.77 6.13 15.97
C ASP A 114 -10.32 7.39 16.71
N ARG A 115 -9.06 7.77 16.59
CA ARG A 115 -8.46 8.95 17.22
C ARG A 115 -8.07 10.05 16.23
N ALA A 116 -8.76 10.13 15.11
CA ALA A 116 -8.49 11.20 14.14
C ALA A 116 -8.48 12.60 14.82
N PRO A 117 -7.55 13.51 14.45
CA PRO A 117 -6.65 13.37 13.31
C PRO A 117 -5.26 12.82 13.71
N TYR A 118 -5.09 11.51 13.74
CA TYR A 118 -3.77 10.92 13.94
C TYR A 118 -3.08 10.73 12.56
N PRO A 119 -1.89 11.29 12.32
CA PRO A 119 -1.27 11.19 11.00
C PRO A 119 -0.82 9.75 10.72
N PRO A 120 -1.19 9.17 9.57
CA PRO A 120 -0.92 7.77 9.26
C PRO A 120 0.58 7.43 9.18
N ASP A 121 1.43 8.41 8.87
CA ASP A 121 2.88 8.25 8.88
C ASP A 121 3.43 7.88 10.26
N GLN A 122 2.81 8.32 11.34
CA GLN A 122 3.23 7.98 12.70
C GLN A 122 3.03 6.50 12.99
N VAL A 123 1.92 5.91 12.53
CA VAL A 123 1.67 4.47 12.70
C VAL A 123 2.77 3.65 12.04
N VAL A 124 3.15 4.02 10.80
CA VAL A 124 4.17 3.28 10.06
C VAL A 124 5.57 3.51 10.64
N LYS A 125 5.88 4.71 11.14
CA LYS A 125 7.16 5.02 11.79
C LYS A 125 7.42 4.21 13.04
N ASP A 126 6.37 3.81 13.75
CA ASP A 126 6.50 2.99 14.95
C ASP A 126 6.86 1.53 14.61
N LEU A 127 6.72 1.10 13.36
CA LEU A 127 7.06 -0.24 12.91
C LEU A 127 8.56 -0.31 12.56
N GLN A 128 9.29 -1.17 13.25
CA GLN A 128 10.72 -1.42 13.00
C GLN A 128 10.91 -2.83 12.46
N GLY A 129 11.64 -2.97 11.35
CA GLY A 129 11.91 -4.26 10.73
C GLY A 129 11.79 -4.22 9.21
N LYS A 130 11.79 -5.41 8.61
CA LYS A 130 11.61 -5.59 7.16
C LYS A 130 10.20 -6.05 6.90
N PHE A 131 9.40 -5.19 6.26
CA PHE A 131 7.99 -5.49 6.07
C PHE A 131 7.38 -4.82 4.83
N ALA A 132 6.32 -5.42 4.37
CA ALA A 132 5.34 -4.81 3.51
C ALA A 132 3.95 -5.25 3.92
N PHE A 133 2.97 -4.36 3.84
CA PHE A 133 1.60 -4.70 4.15
C PHE A 133 0.58 -4.03 3.23
N ILE A 134 -0.59 -4.66 3.17
CA ILE A 134 -1.79 -4.12 2.54
C ILE A 134 -2.94 -4.35 3.51
N LEU A 135 -3.58 -3.27 3.93
CA LEU A 135 -4.71 -3.26 4.83
C LEU A 135 -5.92 -2.62 4.15
N PHE A 136 -7.06 -3.25 4.26
CA PHE A 136 -8.33 -2.73 3.75
C PHE A 136 -9.41 -2.79 4.82
N ASP A 137 -9.98 -1.64 5.16
CA ASP A 137 -11.15 -1.51 6.03
C ASP A 137 -12.41 -1.43 5.16
N ALA A 138 -13.24 -2.48 5.21
CA ALA A 138 -14.43 -2.57 4.39
C ALA A 138 -15.54 -1.60 4.83
N LYS A 139 -15.55 -1.14 6.09
CA LYS A 139 -16.55 -0.20 6.60
C LYS A 139 -16.28 1.23 6.12
N SER A 140 -15.02 1.67 6.20
CA SER A 140 -14.61 3.02 5.81
C SER A 140 -14.16 3.10 4.34
N HIS A 141 -14.09 1.97 3.63
CA HIS A 141 -13.49 1.85 2.28
C HIS A 141 -12.07 2.43 2.22
N THR A 142 -11.31 2.24 3.30
CA THR A 142 -9.95 2.73 3.40
C THR A 142 -8.97 1.65 2.99
N LEU A 143 -8.16 1.95 1.98
CA LEU A 143 -7.01 1.15 1.57
C LEU A 143 -5.74 1.80 2.11
N PHE A 144 -4.94 1.03 2.83
CA PHE A 144 -3.68 1.46 3.41
C PHE A 144 -2.59 0.44 3.11
N ALA A 145 -1.51 0.87 2.46
CA ALA A 145 -0.37 0.04 2.14
C ALA A 145 0.92 0.77 2.50
N ALA A 146 1.94 0.02 2.93
CA ALA A 146 3.28 0.57 3.15
C ALA A 146 4.35 -0.50 2.96
N ARG A 147 5.59 -0.01 2.76
CA ARG A 147 6.79 -0.81 2.64
C ARG A 147 7.89 -0.22 3.51
N ASP A 148 8.69 -1.07 4.14
CA ASP A 148 9.81 -0.68 5.00
C ASP A 148 10.78 0.29 4.31
N CYS A 149 11.59 1.00 5.12
CA CYS A 149 12.49 2.04 4.63
C CYS A 149 13.66 1.51 3.80
N ASP A 150 14.09 0.27 4.04
CA ASP A 150 15.23 -0.34 3.36
C ASP A 150 14.80 -1.11 2.10
N GLY A 151 13.49 -1.31 1.91
CA GLY A 151 12.97 -2.12 0.82
C GLY A 151 13.33 -3.59 0.93
N GLY A 152 13.47 -4.08 2.17
CA GLY A 152 13.89 -5.46 2.45
C GLY A 152 12.89 -6.52 2.01
N VAL A 153 11.63 -6.14 1.84
CA VAL A 153 10.55 -6.98 1.32
C VAL A 153 10.05 -6.44 0.00
N ASP A 154 9.87 -7.31 -0.99
CA ASP A 154 9.34 -6.90 -2.28
C ASP A 154 7.84 -6.64 -2.21
N LEU A 155 7.43 -5.49 -2.72
CA LEU A 155 6.06 -5.12 -2.97
C LEU A 155 6.00 -4.34 -4.29
N ASN A 156 5.12 -4.76 -5.18
CA ASN A 156 4.85 -4.09 -6.45
C ASN A 156 3.38 -3.70 -6.51
N TRP A 157 3.07 -2.66 -7.24
CA TRP A 157 1.71 -2.22 -7.51
C TRP A 157 1.54 -1.84 -8.97
N GLY A 158 0.31 -1.83 -9.46
CA GLY A 158 0.03 -1.55 -10.85
C GLY A 158 -1.45 -1.42 -11.13
N ILE A 159 -1.78 -1.11 -12.37
CA ILE A 159 -3.15 -0.92 -12.84
C ILE A 159 -3.50 -2.01 -13.84
N ALA A 160 -4.59 -2.73 -13.57
CA ALA A 160 -5.19 -3.71 -14.46
C ALA A 160 -5.89 -3.04 -15.65
N GLY A 161 -6.29 -3.85 -16.65
CA GLY A 161 -6.99 -3.39 -17.84
C GLY A 161 -8.34 -2.75 -17.59
N ASP A 162 -8.99 -3.11 -16.49
CA ASP A 162 -10.25 -2.51 -16.04
C ASP A 162 -10.07 -1.29 -15.13
N GLY A 163 -8.83 -0.85 -14.92
CA GLY A 163 -8.46 0.26 -14.04
C GLY A 163 -8.34 -0.09 -12.57
N SER A 164 -8.44 -1.37 -12.21
CA SER A 164 -8.27 -1.83 -10.83
C SER A 164 -6.83 -1.72 -10.38
N LEU A 165 -6.63 -1.39 -9.10
CA LEU A 165 -5.33 -1.41 -8.46
C LEU A 165 -4.97 -2.84 -8.07
N ILE A 166 -3.77 -3.25 -8.44
CA ILE A 166 -3.19 -4.54 -8.08
C ILE A 166 -1.95 -4.30 -7.24
N CYS A 167 -1.79 -5.09 -6.19
CA CYS A 167 -0.58 -5.13 -5.39
C CYS A 167 -0.13 -6.58 -5.21
N SER A 168 1.15 -6.86 -5.43
CA SER A 168 1.73 -8.20 -5.26
C SER A 168 3.20 -8.12 -4.91
N ASN A 169 3.70 -9.14 -4.21
CA ASN A 169 5.14 -9.33 -4.01
C ASN A 169 5.81 -10.08 -5.18
N ASP A 170 5.03 -10.58 -6.15
CA ASP A 170 5.55 -11.27 -7.33
C ASP A 170 5.60 -10.31 -8.53
N SER A 171 6.82 -10.00 -8.98
CA SER A 171 7.04 -9.09 -10.09
C SER A 171 6.66 -9.69 -11.44
N ASN A 172 6.72 -11.03 -11.59
CA ASN A 172 6.34 -11.70 -12.84
C ASN A 172 4.83 -11.66 -13.02
N LEU A 173 4.08 -11.98 -11.96
CA LEU A 173 2.63 -11.86 -11.96
C LEU A 173 2.22 -10.41 -12.28
N MET A 174 2.89 -9.40 -11.69
CA MET A 174 2.59 -8.00 -11.95
C MET A 174 2.82 -7.60 -13.41
N LYS A 175 3.92 -8.02 -14.01
CA LYS A 175 4.21 -7.76 -15.43
C LYS A 175 3.20 -8.45 -16.34
N GLU A 176 2.74 -9.65 -15.99
CA GLU A 176 1.73 -10.37 -16.73
C GLU A 176 0.33 -9.73 -16.62
N ALA A 177 -0.02 -9.23 -15.43
CA ALA A 177 -1.31 -8.63 -15.14
C ALA A 177 -1.46 -7.19 -15.68
N CYS A 178 -0.44 -6.35 -15.47
CA CYS A 178 -0.49 -4.91 -15.71
C CYS A 178 0.38 -4.45 -16.89
N GLY A 179 1.23 -5.31 -17.46
CA GLY A 179 2.18 -4.93 -18.51
C GLY A 179 3.17 -3.88 -18.00
N ILE A 180 3.24 -2.74 -18.71
CA ILE A 180 4.10 -1.59 -18.35
C ILE A 180 3.49 -0.71 -17.24
N SER A 181 2.18 -0.84 -16.96
CA SER A 181 1.46 -0.09 -15.93
C SER A 181 1.68 -0.68 -14.53
N CYS A 182 2.90 -1.08 -14.21
CA CYS A 182 3.30 -1.56 -12.89
C CYS A 182 4.65 -0.96 -12.48
N ALA A 183 4.85 -0.84 -11.17
CA ALA A 183 6.05 -0.31 -10.56
C ALA A 183 6.36 -1.04 -9.25
N PRO A 184 7.62 -1.06 -8.81
CA PRO A 184 7.94 -1.35 -7.42
C PRO A 184 7.29 -0.32 -6.51
N PHE A 185 6.70 -0.75 -5.40
CA PHE A 185 6.24 0.16 -4.36
C PHE A 185 7.47 0.80 -3.69
N PRO A 186 7.55 2.14 -3.62
CA PRO A 186 8.75 2.82 -3.15
C PRO A 186 9.04 2.51 -1.67
N PRO A 187 10.31 2.20 -1.30
CA PRO A 187 10.69 1.99 0.08
C PRO A 187 10.53 3.26 0.91
N GLY A 188 10.26 3.11 2.21
CA GLY A 188 10.03 4.24 3.10
C GLY A 188 8.78 5.05 2.80
N CYS A 189 7.86 4.47 2.01
CA CYS A 189 6.63 5.12 1.61
C CYS A 189 5.40 4.33 2.04
N MET A 190 4.31 5.06 2.13
CA MET A 190 2.98 4.54 2.37
C MET A 190 1.99 5.13 1.39
N PHE A 191 0.91 4.41 1.15
CA PHE A 191 -0.22 4.84 0.35
C PHE A 191 -1.52 4.65 1.13
N MET A 192 -2.36 5.68 1.12
CA MET A 192 -3.72 5.60 1.62
C MET A 192 -4.63 6.30 0.61
N ASN A 193 -5.75 5.68 0.26
CA ASN A 193 -6.65 6.19 -0.80
C ASN A 193 -7.23 7.59 -0.54
N GLY A 194 -7.15 8.10 0.70
CA GLY A 194 -7.55 9.47 1.05
C GLY A 194 -6.41 10.50 0.95
N THR A 195 -5.18 10.10 1.30
CA THR A 195 -4.00 10.99 1.34
C THR A 195 -3.05 10.81 0.15
N GLY A 196 -3.17 9.68 -0.58
CA GLY A 196 -2.28 9.36 -1.69
C GLY A 196 -0.96 8.72 -1.25
N LEU A 197 0.02 8.73 -2.16
CA LEU A 197 1.37 8.22 -1.94
C LEU A 197 2.23 9.27 -1.23
N MET A 198 2.84 8.90 -0.11
CA MET A 198 3.71 9.78 0.66
C MET A 198 4.84 9.00 1.33
N SER A 199 5.94 9.68 1.63
CA SER A 199 7.01 9.09 2.42
C SER A 199 6.73 9.28 3.90
N PHE A 200 6.80 8.20 4.68
CA PHE A 200 6.75 8.29 6.14
C PHE A 200 8.12 8.58 6.74
N VAL A 201 9.21 8.30 6.02
CA VAL A 201 10.57 8.65 6.43
C VAL A 201 10.83 10.16 6.23
N HIS A 202 10.36 10.69 5.10
CA HIS A 202 10.55 12.08 4.72
C HIS A 202 9.20 12.76 4.42
N PRO A 203 8.35 12.99 5.43
CA PRO A 203 6.96 13.46 5.22
C PRO A 203 6.86 14.85 4.61
N LEU A 204 7.95 15.64 4.65
CA LEU A 204 8.04 16.97 4.05
C LEU A 204 8.49 16.94 2.58
N HIS A 205 8.77 15.78 2.03
CA HIS A 205 9.25 15.61 0.67
C HIS A 205 8.21 14.91 -0.20
N LYS A 206 8.06 15.41 -1.42
CA LYS A 206 7.12 14.82 -2.38
C LYS A 206 7.69 13.52 -2.96
N VAL A 207 6.84 12.53 -3.13
CA VAL A 207 7.17 11.35 -3.94
C VAL A 207 6.87 11.68 -5.40
N ARG A 208 7.84 11.50 -6.28
CA ARG A 208 7.73 11.78 -7.73
C ARG A 208 7.78 10.48 -8.51
N ALA A 209 7.01 10.45 -9.58
CA ALA A 209 7.11 9.42 -10.60
C ALA A 209 8.24 9.75 -11.58
N ILE A 210 9.05 8.75 -11.90
CA ILE A 210 10.11 8.80 -12.90
C ILE A 210 9.71 7.81 -14.00
N VAL A 211 9.45 8.33 -15.18
CA VAL A 211 9.15 7.51 -16.37
C VAL A 211 10.47 7.05 -16.98
N HIS A 212 10.58 5.76 -17.25
CA HIS A 212 11.71 5.16 -17.93
C HIS A 212 11.37 4.96 -19.41
N GLU A 213 12.25 5.45 -20.26
CA GLU A 213 12.16 5.26 -21.71
C GLU A 213 13.20 4.20 -22.13
N ASP A 214 12.80 3.32 -23.04
CA ASP A 214 13.69 2.36 -23.69
C ASP A 214 14.52 3.07 -24.78
N ASP A 215 15.53 2.37 -25.33
CA ASP A 215 16.41 2.88 -26.38
C ASP A 215 15.65 3.40 -27.63
N ASP A 216 14.46 2.87 -27.88
CA ASP A 216 13.54 3.30 -28.95
C ASP A 216 12.65 4.50 -28.57
N ARG A 217 12.89 5.15 -27.43
CA ARG A 217 12.08 6.24 -26.85
C ARG A 217 10.62 5.82 -26.57
N GLN A 218 10.38 4.54 -26.37
CA GLN A 218 9.09 4.06 -25.89
C GLN A 218 9.09 4.01 -24.36
N ILE A 219 7.92 4.26 -23.77
CA ILE A 219 7.76 4.18 -22.32
C ILE A 219 7.89 2.72 -21.90
N GLY A 220 8.97 2.37 -21.20
CA GLY A 220 9.26 1.03 -20.68
C GLY A 220 8.73 0.78 -19.29
N GLY A 221 8.37 1.83 -18.55
CA GLY A 221 7.82 1.70 -17.19
C GLY A 221 7.88 2.99 -16.38
N VAL A 222 7.47 2.89 -15.11
CA VAL A 222 7.52 4.00 -14.14
C VAL A 222 8.12 3.49 -12.83
N SER A 223 8.84 4.35 -12.15
CA SER A 223 9.26 4.15 -10.76
C SER A 223 8.89 5.37 -9.93
N PHE A 224 8.84 5.19 -8.59
CA PHE A 224 8.54 6.26 -7.66
C PHE A 224 9.72 6.50 -6.73
N GLN A 225 10.08 7.75 -6.54
CA GLN A 225 11.21 8.13 -5.70
C GLN A 225 10.88 9.37 -4.88
N VAL A 226 11.41 9.43 -3.66
CA VAL A 226 11.31 10.61 -2.80
C VAL A 226 12.24 11.70 -3.33
N ASP A 227 11.69 12.87 -3.62
CA ASP A 227 12.46 14.03 -4.04
C ASP A 227 13.02 14.77 -2.82
N LEU A 228 14.25 14.47 -2.47
CA LEU A 228 14.92 15.07 -1.32
C LEU A 228 15.31 16.55 -1.54
N TYR A 229 15.24 17.05 -2.76
CA TYR A 229 15.60 18.42 -3.10
C TYR A 229 14.42 19.40 -2.96
N THR A 230 13.20 18.94 -3.20
CA THR A 230 12.00 19.79 -3.15
C THR A 230 11.20 19.49 -1.89
N ARG A 231 11.13 20.45 -0.97
CA ARG A 231 10.26 20.38 0.20
C ARG A 231 8.84 20.81 -0.13
N LEU A 232 7.87 20.15 0.46
CA LEU A 232 6.50 20.65 0.50
C LEU A 232 6.45 21.93 1.35
N PRO A 233 5.72 22.97 0.94
CA PRO A 233 5.65 24.25 1.66
C PRO A 233 5.06 24.12 3.06
N SER A 234 4.27 23.09 3.32
CA SER A 234 3.71 22.76 4.64
C SER A 234 3.37 21.28 4.72
N ILE A 235 3.39 20.72 5.95
CA ILE A 235 2.78 19.41 6.19
C ILE A 235 1.28 19.58 5.95
N PRO A 236 0.61 18.71 5.15
CA PRO A 236 -0.83 18.73 5.03
C PRO A 236 -1.44 18.52 6.43
N ARG A 237 -2.01 19.56 7.00
CA ARG A 237 -2.69 19.47 8.30
C ARG A 237 -4.10 19.00 8.05
N SER A 238 -4.41 17.77 8.39
CA SER A 238 -5.78 17.30 8.52
C SER A 238 -6.20 17.48 9.96
N GLY A 239 -7.24 18.26 10.23
CA GLY A 239 -7.85 18.39 11.55
C GLY A 239 -7.96 19.83 12.07
N SER A 240 -8.41 19.97 13.32
CA SER A 240 -8.79 21.24 13.98
C SER A 240 -7.72 22.35 13.99
N ALA A 241 -6.46 22.02 13.76
CA ALA A 241 -5.40 23.02 13.61
C ALA A 241 -5.55 23.90 12.35
N ALA A 242 -6.26 23.42 11.31
CA ALA A 242 -6.56 24.23 10.12
C ALA A 242 -7.56 25.36 10.44
N ASN A 243 -8.43 25.17 11.43
CA ASN A 243 -9.45 26.17 11.83
C ASN A 243 -8.88 27.31 12.69
N TRP A 244 -7.68 27.14 13.27
CA TRP A 244 -7.06 28.19 14.09
C TRP A 244 -6.29 29.23 13.25
N ALA A 245 -5.89 28.87 12.03
CA ALA A 245 -5.17 29.80 11.17
C ALA A 245 -6.10 30.88 10.56
N ASP A 246 -7.37 30.56 10.36
CA ASP A 246 -8.37 31.49 9.84
C ASP A 246 -8.94 32.41 10.94
N ALA A 247 -8.86 32.01 12.22
CA ALA A 247 -9.38 32.82 13.32
C ALA A 247 -8.50 34.05 13.68
N THR A 248 -7.23 34.04 13.30
CA THR A 248 -6.30 35.16 13.58
C THR A 248 -6.26 36.22 12.48
N ALA A 249 -6.94 36.00 11.35
CA ALA A 249 -6.97 36.93 10.24
C ALA A 249 -8.14 37.97 10.31
N VAL A 250 -9.02 37.90 11.31
CA VAL A 250 -10.22 38.73 11.42
C VAL A 250 -10.08 39.89 12.43
N GLU A 251 -8.97 40.02 13.14
CA GLU A 251 -8.75 41.10 14.12
C GLU A 251 -7.76 42.18 13.66
N ALA A 252 -7.63 42.41 12.36
CA ALA A 252 -6.83 43.53 11.84
C ALA A 252 -7.62 44.30 10.78
N GLU A 253 -8.71 44.94 11.18
CA GLU A 253 -9.32 46.14 10.54
C GLU A 253 -9.68 47.17 11.61
#